data_f635cab9d543a31c2d8d88d487d5784c
#
_entry.id   f635cab9d543a31c2d8d88d487d5784c
#
_cell.length_a   1.000
_cell.length_b   1.000
_cell.length_c   1.000
_cell.angle_alpha   90.00
_cell.angle_beta   90.00
_cell.angle_gamma   90.00
#
_symmetry.space_group_name_H-M   'P 1'
#
loop_
_entity.id
_entity.type
_entity.pdbx_description
1 polymer ?
#
loop_
_entity_poly.entity_id
_entity_poly.type
_entity_poly.pdbx_seq_one_letter_code
_entity_poly.pdbx_strand_id
1 'polypeptide(L)'
;MSQANPLPPELSVQLSNLSPTQLAWLSGYCWAQSQGISGVAAEPSALQAAASTISRRVLVLSASQTGNARSVAESLHVKLQAAGVEARLSSAGDFKSKTLPDEDIVLLVTSTQGEGEPPEEALPLYKFIYGKKKPDLSKLTFAVLGLGDSSYPNFCQAGKDFDAKFAELGAGRLNDLGICDLEFQADADAWIAAVVPKVAELTAQAASPSTTAAPNGSATPSNDAIYTKEKPYTATLSVRQKITSRDAEKDVEHIEIDLSGSGLHYQAGDALGVWPLNATDLVQEILNLNQLNGNETVQLSDGRETDIRTALTESADITQNTPAFVQQYAELTNNEELKTIAADKAQLDAYLAATPPVGVFAAYLHPLDAQTLYSLFRPQTPRLYSIASAQDEVGEEVHLTVGVVRFNHHDHTYTGAASGYLGERLEEGSEVRVFVEPSPNFRLPQNGDTPIIMIGAGTGVAPFRSFMQQRAANGDSGKNWLFFGNQRLADDFLYQLEWSDWRKDGLLTRADLAWSRQGEHKVYVQQKIAERAAEVWNWLQQGAHIYVCGDAARMARDVENALIEVIETQGKLSRDEAEDYLNDLREDKRYQRDVY
;
A
#
# COMPACT_ATOMS: atom_id res chain seq x y z
N MET A 1 -55.82 -11.56 4.37
CA MET A 1 -56.16 -12.93 3.97
C MET A 1 -55.03 -13.83 4.42
N SER A 2 -55.26 -14.65 5.46
CA SER A 2 -54.30 -15.64 5.98
C SER A 2 -54.14 -16.74 4.91
N GLN A 3 -52.96 -16.90 4.35
CA GLN A 3 -52.67 -18.03 3.49
C GLN A 3 -52.72 -19.29 4.37
N ALA A 4 -53.63 -20.20 4.05
CA ALA A 4 -53.69 -21.51 4.71
C ALA A 4 -52.37 -22.25 4.51
N ASN A 5 -51.79 -22.75 5.60
CA ASN A 5 -50.60 -23.58 5.57
C ASN A 5 -50.90 -24.84 4.75
N PRO A 6 -50.19 -25.11 3.63
CA PRO A 6 -50.49 -26.25 2.77
C PRO A 6 -50.07 -27.61 3.36
N LEU A 7 -49.43 -27.61 4.55
CA LEU A 7 -48.93 -28.81 5.20
C LEU A 7 -49.96 -29.39 6.19
N PRO A 8 -50.09 -30.72 6.28
CA PRO A 8 -50.92 -31.37 7.32
C PRO A 8 -50.46 -30.96 8.73
N PRO A 9 -51.39 -30.77 9.69
CA PRO A 9 -51.07 -30.31 11.04
C PRO A 9 -49.99 -31.17 11.75
N GLU A 10 -50.06 -32.48 11.56
CA GLU A 10 -49.09 -33.43 12.15
C GLU A 10 -47.66 -33.23 11.63
N LEU A 11 -47.53 -32.92 10.36
CA LEU A 11 -46.21 -32.67 9.74
C LEU A 11 -45.63 -31.32 10.19
N SER A 12 -46.47 -30.31 10.37
CA SER A 12 -46.07 -29.01 10.89
C SER A 12 -45.46 -29.10 12.29
N VAL A 13 -46.03 -29.96 13.15
CA VAL A 13 -45.50 -30.21 14.50
C VAL A 13 -44.15 -30.95 14.46
N GLN A 14 -43.99 -31.91 13.55
CA GLN A 14 -42.73 -32.63 13.41
C GLN A 14 -41.61 -31.73 12.88
N LEU A 15 -41.93 -30.84 11.93
CA LEU A 15 -40.96 -29.89 11.38
C LEU A 15 -40.52 -28.85 12.40
N SER A 16 -41.39 -28.44 13.32
CA SER A 16 -41.03 -27.47 14.37
C SER A 16 -40.05 -28.02 15.42
N ASN A 17 -39.87 -29.34 15.48
CA ASN A 17 -38.91 -30.00 16.36
C ASN A 17 -37.52 -30.20 15.73
N LEU A 18 -37.33 -29.81 14.47
CA LEU A 18 -36.07 -29.97 13.77
C LEU A 18 -35.16 -28.73 13.93
N SER A 19 -33.87 -28.96 14.04
CA SER A 19 -32.88 -27.87 14.04
C SER A 19 -32.82 -27.15 12.66
N PRO A 20 -32.35 -25.92 12.60
CA PRO A 20 -32.18 -25.21 11.33
C PRO A 20 -31.40 -25.99 10.28
N THR A 21 -30.37 -26.72 10.68
CA THR A 21 -29.56 -27.60 9.81
C THR A 21 -30.38 -28.77 9.26
N GLN A 22 -31.19 -29.39 10.08
CA GLN A 22 -32.08 -30.48 9.66
C GLN A 22 -33.19 -29.99 8.72
N LEU A 23 -33.71 -28.79 8.94
CA LEU A 23 -34.70 -28.17 8.05
C LEU A 23 -34.09 -27.82 6.69
N ALA A 24 -32.88 -27.32 6.66
CA ALA A 24 -32.16 -27.03 5.41
C ALA A 24 -31.89 -28.31 4.62
N TRP A 25 -31.44 -29.37 5.28
CA TRP A 25 -31.24 -30.70 4.64
C TRP A 25 -32.55 -31.27 4.08
N LEU A 26 -33.63 -31.21 4.86
CA LEU A 26 -34.95 -31.70 4.45
C LEU A 26 -35.50 -30.91 3.26
N SER A 27 -35.29 -29.60 3.22
CA SER A 27 -35.69 -28.73 2.12
C SER A 27 -34.97 -29.15 0.82
N GLY A 28 -33.66 -29.39 0.88
CA GLY A 28 -32.87 -29.90 -0.27
C GLY A 28 -33.35 -31.27 -0.72
N TYR A 29 -33.65 -32.19 0.21
CA TYR A 29 -34.16 -33.51 -0.09
C TYR A 29 -35.54 -33.49 -0.77
N CYS A 30 -36.48 -32.67 -0.23
CA CYS A 30 -37.81 -32.51 -0.82
C CYS A 30 -37.73 -31.88 -2.23
N TRP A 31 -36.84 -30.92 -2.42
CA TRP A 31 -36.60 -30.32 -3.72
C TRP A 31 -36.05 -31.33 -4.75
N ALA A 32 -35.07 -32.14 -4.38
CA ALA A 32 -34.53 -33.20 -5.23
C ALA A 32 -35.61 -34.25 -5.63
N GLN A 33 -36.46 -34.64 -4.69
CA GLN A 33 -37.58 -35.51 -4.95
C GLN A 33 -38.60 -34.90 -5.92
N SER A 34 -38.87 -33.60 -5.77
CA SER A 34 -39.83 -32.87 -6.65
C SER A 34 -39.33 -32.76 -8.09
N GLN A 35 -38.03 -32.88 -8.33
CA GLN A 35 -37.40 -32.85 -9.65
C GLN A 35 -37.29 -34.27 -10.29
N GLY A 36 -37.84 -35.30 -9.63
CA GLY A 36 -37.82 -36.67 -10.16
C GLY A 36 -36.47 -37.37 -10.06
N ILE A 37 -35.55 -36.86 -9.23
CA ILE A 37 -34.24 -37.49 -8.99
C ILE A 37 -34.46 -38.58 -7.93
N SER A 38 -34.85 -39.75 -8.35
CA SER A 38 -35.00 -40.93 -7.49
C SER A 38 -33.62 -41.54 -7.20
N GLY A 39 -33.07 -41.19 -6.03
CA GLY A 39 -31.86 -41.82 -5.51
C GLY A 39 -32.17 -43.26 -5.09
N VAL A 40 -31.56 -44.22 -5.73
CA VAL A 40 -31.58 -45.66 -5.40
C VAL A 40 -31.08 -45.85 -3.97
N ALA A 41 -31.87 -46.51 -3.14
CA ALA A 41 -31.42 -47.04 -1.86
C ALA A 41 -30.35 -48.13 -2.12
N ALA A 42 -29.11 -47.85 -1.82
CA ALA A 42 -28.05 -48.86 -1.83
C ALA A 42 -27.98 -49.54 -0.47
N GLU A 43 -28.06 -50.86 -0.48
CA GLU A 43 -27.77 -51.72 0.67
C GLU A 43 -26.32 -51.56 1.15
N PRO A 44 -26.01 -51.81 2.42
CA PRO A 44 -24.67 -51.63 2.96
C PRO A 44 -23.79 -52.83 2.56
N SER A 45 -23.02 -52.68 1.50
CA SER A 45 -21.94 -53.61 1.17
C SER A 45 -20.58 -52.92 1.33
N ALA A 46 -19.82 -53.51 2.25
CA ALA A 46 -18.35 -53.45 2.36
C ALA A 46 -17.70 -52.06 2.44
N LEU A 47 -17.19 -51.74 3.63
CA LEU A 47 -16.14 -50.76 3.88
C LEU A 47 -14.95 -50.92 2.89
N GLN A 48 -15.01 -50.25 1.77
CA GLN A 48 -13.81 -49.80 1.09
C GLN A 48 -13.52 -48.41 1.61
N ALA A 49 -12.37 -48.29 2.27
CA ALA A 49 -11.85 -46.97 2.69
C ALA A 49 -11.91 -46.03 1.48
N ALA A 50 -12.82 -45.08 1.50
CA ALA A 50 -12.78 -43.97 0.60
C ALA A 50 -11.46 -43.25 0.89
N ALA A 51 -10.48 -43.43 0.01
CA ALA A 51 -9.36 -42.51 -0.05
C ALA A 51 -9.98 -41.13 -0.26
N SER A 52 -9.97 -40.30 0.78
CA SER A 52 -10.32 -38.91 0.66
C SER A 52 -9.36 -38.31 -0.37
N THR A 53 -9.89 -37.96 -1.53
CA THR A 53 -9.17 -37.16 -2.52
C THR A 53 -8.88 -35.83 -1.85
N ILE A 54 -7.68 -35.68 -1.34
CA ILE A 54 -7.20 -34.42 -0.75
C ILE A 54 -6.92 -33.51 -1.93
N SER A 55 -7.92 -32.69 -2.32
CA SER A 55 -7.68 -31.57 -3.22
C SER A 55 -6.70 -30.63 -2.53
N ARG A 56 -5.56 -30.34 -3.18
CA ARG A 56 -4.57 -29.39 -2.64
C ARG A 56 -5.16 -27.99 -2.64
N ARG A 57 -5.08 -27.32 -1.52
CA ARG A 57 -5.52 -25.92 -1.39
C ARG A 57 -4.50 -25.00 -2.03
N VAL A 58 -4.95 -24.18 -2.95
CA VAL A 58 -4.13 -23.16 -3.62
C VAL A 58 -4.53 -21.78 -3.11
N LEU A 59 -3.57 -21.06 -2.56
CA LEU A 59 -3.72 -19.72 -2.08
C LEU A 59 -2.86 -18.77 -2.92
N VAL A 60 -3.49 -17.76 -3.54
CA VAL A 60 -2.83 -16.61 -4.14
C VAL A 60 -2.87 -15.49 -3.11
N LEU A 61 -1.70 -15.02 -2.67
CA LEU A 61 -1.56 -13.89 -1.75
C LEU A 61 -1.04 -12.68 -2.50
N SER A 62 -1.72 -11.55 -2.36
CA SER A 62 -1.19 -10.25 -2.77
C SER A 62 -0.66 -9.48 -1.56
N ALA A 63 0.50 -8.85 -1.72
CA ALA A 63 1.06 -7.92 -0.77
C ALA A 63 1.47 -6.63 -1.53
N SER A 64 0.60 -5.63 -1.49
CA SER A 64 0.69 -4.46 -2.37
C SER A 64 0.61 -3.15 -1.58
N GLN A 65 1.48 -2.20 -1.89
CA GLN A 65 1.42 -0.84 -1.34
C GLN A 65 0.59 0.09 -2.23
N THR A 66 0.75 -0.03 -3.54
CA THR A 66 0.16 0.87 -4.55
C THR A 66 -0.74 0.15 -5.56
N GLY A 67 -1.26 -1.02 -5.21
CA GLY A 67 -2.18 -1.79 -6.05
C GLY A 67 -1.52 -2.68 -7.12
N ASN A 68 -0.27 -2.43 -7.56
CA ASN A 68 0.38 -3.18 -8.64
C ASN A 68 0.47 -4.69 -8.36
N ALA A 69 0.99 -5.08 -7.20
CA ALA A 69 1.08 -6.50 -6.84
C ALA A 69 -0.30 -7.17 -6.71
N ARG A 70 -1.33 -6.41 -6.31
CA ARG A 70 -2.71 -6.89 -6.27
C ARG A 70 -3.24 -7.18 -7.67
N SER A 71 -3.06 -6.28 -8.64
CA SER A 71 -3.54 -6.48 -10.02
C SER A 71 -2.87 -7.70 -10.67
N VAL A 72 -1.59 -7.93 -10.40
CA VAL A 72 -0.87 -9.12 -10.88
C VAL A 72 -1.40 -10.40 -10.21
N ALA A 73 -1.67 -10.37 -8.90
CA ALA A 73 -2.25 -11.52 -8.19
C ALA A 73 -3.67 -11.87 -8.69
N GLU A 74 -4.47 -10.85 -9.00
CA GLU A 74 -5.80 -11.02 -9.63
C GLU A 74 -5.68 -11.65 -11.02
N SER A 75 -4.73 -11.18 -11.85
CA SER A 75 -4.44 -11.78 -13.16
C SER A 75 -4.00 -13.25 -13.04
N LEU A 76 -3.11 -13.55 -12.08
CA LEU A 76 -2.68 -14.92 -11.77
C LEU A 76 -3.88 -15.80 -11.37
N HIS A 77 -4.74 -15.29 -10.49
CA HIS A 77 -5.95 -16.01 -10.05
C HIS A 77 -6.88 -16.34 -11.21
N VAL A 78 -7.16 -15.37 -12.09
CA VAL A 78 -7.97 -15.59 -13.31
C VAL A 78 -7.35 -16.65 -14.23
N LYS A 79 -6.03 -16.63 -14.43
CA LYS A 79 -5.31 -17.62 -15.25
C LYS A 79 -5.35 -19.02 -14.63
N LEU A 80 -5.26 -19.15 -13.30
CA LEU A 80 -5.42 -20.42 -12.59
C LEU A 80 -6.83 -20.98 -12.77
N GLN A 81 -7.86 -20.15 -12.61
CA GLN A 81 -9.25 -20.56 -12.84
C GLN A 81 -9.47 -21.02 -14.29
N ALA A 82 -8.92 -20.30 -15.27
CA ALA A 82 -8.98 -20.68 -16.68
C ALA A 82 -8.27 -22.02 -16.96
N ALA A 83 -7.25 -22.38 -16.17
CA ALA A 83 -6.55 -23.66 -16.21
C ALA A 83 -7.27 -24.78 -15.41
N GLY A 84 -8.45 -24.51 -14.84
CA GLY A 84 -9.23 -25.47 -14.06
C GLY A 84 -8.72 -25.69 -12.63
N VAL A 85 -7.90 -24.79 -12.11
CA VAL A 85 -7.38 -24.84 -10.74
C VAL A 85 -8.31 -24.02 -9.83
N GLU A 86 -8.84 -24.64 -8.78
CA GLU A 86 -9.54 -23.94 -7.72
C GLU A 86 -8.53 -23.27 -6.79
N ALA A 87 -8.45 -21.94 -6.86
CA ALA A 87 -7.54 -21.13 -6.07
C ALA A 87 -8.30 -20.06 -5.29
N ARG A 88 -7.89 -19.81 -4.05
CA ARG A 88 -8.38 -18.71 -3.22
C ARG A 88 -7.45 -17.50 -3.39
N LEU A 89 -8.00 -16.33 -3.69
CA LEU A 89 -7.28 -15.07 -3.68
C LEU A 89 -7.52 -14.35 -2.35
N SER A 90 -6.46 -13.83 -1.74
CA SER A 90 -6.54 -13.03 -0.51
C SER A 90 -5.45 -11.96 -0.51
N SER A 91 -5.73 -10.80 0.10
CA SER A 91 -4.63 -9.91 0.46
C SER A 91 -3.88 -10.46 1.69
N ALA A 92 -2.61 -10.12 1.82
CA ALA A 92 -1.81 -10.49 2.99
C ALA A 92 -2.37 -9.87 4.29
N GLY A 93 -3.05 -8.70 4.18
CA GLY A 93 -3.70 -8.03 5.31
C GLY A 93 -4.98 -8.71 5.80
N ASP A 94 -5.62 -9.53 4.97
CA ASP A 94 -6.80 -10.31 5.33
C ASP A 94 -6.47 -11.77 5.68
N PHE A 95 -5.21 -12.18 5.43
CA PHE A 95 -4.74 -13.53 5.69
C PHE A 95 -4.26 -13.68 7.14
N LYS A 96 -4.76 -14.69 7.83
CA LYS A 96 -4.30 -15.00 9.20
C LYS A 96 -2.98 -15.76 9.14
N SER A 97 -1.87 -15.10 9.44
CA SER A 97 -0.49 -15.62 9.31
C SER A 97 -0.28 -16.98 10.01
N LYS A 98 -0.94 -17.18 11.15
CA LYS A 98 -0.86 -18.42 11.93
C LYS A 98 -1.42 -19.66 11.20
N THR A 99 -2.21 -19.45 10.13
CA THR A 99 -2.77 -20.55 9.31
C THR A 99 -1.87 -20.94 8.13
N LEU A 100 -0.76 -20.25 7.89
CA LEU A 100 0.16 -20.53 6.80
C LEU A 100 0.64 -22.00 6.76
N PRO A 101 0.99 -22.67 7.89
CA PRO A 101 1.40 -24.08 7.88
C PRO A 101 0.30 -25.06 7.44
N ASP A 102 -0.96 -24.62 7.39
CA ASP A 102 -2.08 -25.43 6.95
C ASP A 102 -2.33 -25.33 5.44
N GLU A 103 -1.65 -24.44 4.72
CA GLU A 103 -1.78 -24.29 3.27
C GLU A 103 -0.89 -25.31 2.53
N ASP A 104 -1.35 -25.78 1.36
CA ASP A 104 -0.61 -26.76 0.55
C ASP A 104 0.23 -26.08 -0.54
N ILE A 105 -0.33 -25.03 -1.20
CA ILE A 105 0.34 -24.26 -2.24
C ILE A 105 0.07 -22.77 -1.99
N VAL A 106 1.14 -21.98 -1.88
CA VAL A 106 1.07 -20.51 -1.75
C VAL A 106 1.81 -19.82 -2.90
N LEU A 107 1.11 -18.95 -3.61
CA LEU A 107 1.66 -18.12 -4.66
C LEU A 107 1.62 -16.68 -4.16
N LEU A 108 2.77 -16.12 -3.78
CA LEU A 108 2.87 -14.78 -3.22
C LEU A 108 3.33 -13.79 -4.29
N VAL A 109 2.54 -12.73 -4.48
CA VAL A 109 2.94 -11.56 -5.28
C VAL A 109 3.12 -10.39 -4.33
N THR A 110 4.32 -9.86 -4.22
CA THR A 110 4.64 -8.81 -3.24
C THR A 110 5.39 -7.65 -3.86
N SER A 111 5.03 -6.41 -3.49
CA SER A 111 5.86 -5.24 -3.76
C SER A 111 6.89 -5.03 -2.64
N THR A 112 7.82 -4.11 -2.86
CA THR A 112 8.81 -3.68 -1.89
C THR A 112 8.59 -2.19 -1.61
N GLN A 113 8.69 -1.78 -0.36
CA GLN A 113 8.58 -0.37 0.05
C GLN A 113 9.77 0.07 0.92
N GLY A 114 9.87 1.38 1.15
CA GLY A 114 10.86 1.97 2.05
C GLY A 114 12.28 1.53 1.71
N GLU A 115 13.01 1.09 2.71
CA GLU A 115 14.39 0.61 2.60
C GLU A 115 14.48 -0.91 2.28
N GLY A 116 13.46 -1.48 1.67
CA GLY A 116 13.42 -2.91 1.30
C GLY A 116 12.39 -3.72 2.10
N GLU A 117 11.57 -3.05 2.90
CA GLU A 117 10.54 -3.70 3.70
C GLU A 117 9.39 -4.22 2.83
N PRO A 118 8.66 -5.26 3.32
CA PRO A 118 7.42 -5.67 2.69
C PRO A 118 6.32 -4.60 2.88
N PRO A 119 5.28 -4.60 2.04
CA PRO A 119 4.10 -3.77 2.25
C PRO A 119 3.49 -3.95 3.65
N GLU A 120 2.85 -2.89 4.15
CA GLU A 120 2.26 -2.90 5.50
C GLU A 120 1.31 -4.08 5.72
N GLU A 121 0.52 -4.43 4.72
CA GLU A 121 -0.40 -5.58 4.79
C GLU A 121 0.31 -6.93 4.92
N ALA A 122 1.57 -7.04 4.52
CA ALA A 122 2.36 -8.27 4.64
C ALA A 122 3.21 -8.34 5.92
N LEU A 123 3.30 -7.27 6.69
CA LEU A 123 4.09 -7.25 7.93
C LEU A 123 3.69 -8.32 8.95
N PRO A 124 2.40 -8.63 9.18
CA PRO A 124 2.02 -9.73 10.07
C PRO A 124 2.60 -11.07 9.62
N LEU A 125 2.49 -11.38 8.32
CA LEU A 125 3.04 -12.59 7.73
C LEU A 125 4.57 -12.61 7.81
N TYR A 126 5.22 -11.50 7.47
CA TYR A 126 6.66 -11.36 7.54
C TYR A 126 7.19 -11.61 8.96
N LYS A 127 6.58 -10.94 9.97
CA LYS A 127 6.95 -11.11 11.38
C LYS A 127 6.68 -12.53 11.89
N PHE A 128 5.61 -13.16 11.44
CA PHE A 128 5.30 -14.54 11.80
C PHE A 128 6.38 -15.51 11.33
N ILE A 129 6.83 -15.42 10.07
CA ILE A 129 7.84 -16.34 9.52
C ILE A 129 9.25 -16.04 10.04
N TYR A 130 9.56 -14.79 10.39
CA TYR A 130 10.83 -14.40 11.01
C TYR A 130 10.84 -14.52 12.53
N GLY A 131 9.69 -14.78 13.14
CA GLY A 131 9.54 -14.93 14.58
C GLY A 131 10.34 -16.12 15.16
N LYS A 132 10.60 -16.09 16.45
CA LYS A 132 11.40 -17.11 17.16
C LYS A 132 10.76 -18.51 17.12
N LYS A 133 9.44 -18.59 17.02
CA LYS A 133 8.68 -19.85 17.01
C LYS A 133 8.75 -20.61 15.68
N LYS A 134 9.44 -20.10 14.68
CA LYS A 134 9.71 -20.68 13.35
C LYS A 134 8.66 -21.72 12.93
N PRO A 135 7.64 -21.37 12.14
CA PRO A 135 6.64 -22.33 11.69
C PRO A 135 7.28 -23.43 10.83
N ASP A 136 6.81 -24.66 10.96
CA ASP A 136 7.21 -25.77 10.06
C ASP A 136 6.41 -25.66 8.76
N LEU A 137 7.07 -25.36 7.66
CA LEU A 137 6.49 -25.23 6.33
C LEU A 137 6.86 -26.40 5.40
N SER A 138 7.34 -27.52 5.95
CA SER A 138 7.80 -28.67 5.17
C SER A 138 6.74 -29.29 4.24
N LYS A 139 5.46 -29.02 4.48
CA LYS A 139 4.34 -29.47 3.63
C LYS A 139 3.94 -28.45 2.56
N LEU A 140 4.39 -27.21 2.71
CA LEU A 140 4.02 -26.11 1.83
C LEU A 140 4.84 -26.14 0.54
N THR A 141 4.18 -25.93 -0.59
CA THR A 141 4.82 -25.63 -1.87
C THR A 141 4.58 -24.16 -2.20
N PHE A 142 5.59 -23.43 -2.66
CA PHE A 142 5.46 -21.99 -2.86
C PHE A 142 6.11 -21.48 -4.14
N ALA A 143 5.64 -20.31 -4.62
CA ALA A 143 6.35 -19.47 -5.57
C ALA A 143 6.15 -18.01 -5.19
N VAL A 144 7.17 -17.19 -5.43
CA VAL A 144 7.16 -15.75 -5.11
C VAL A 144 7.46 -14.94 -6.36
N LEU A 145 6.69 -13.85 -6.54
CA LEU A 145 6.97 -12.78 -7.50
C LEU A 145 7.17 -11.48 -6.72
N GLY A 146 8.33 -10.87 -6.86
CA GLY A 146 8.67 -9.58 -6.27
C GLY A 146 8.58 -8.45 -7.29
N LEU A 147 7.86 -7.39 -6.95
CA LEU A 147 7.83 -6.13 -7.69
C LEU A 147 8.66 -5.09 -6.94
N GLY A 148 9.38 -4.25 -7.67
CA GLY A 148 10.20 -3.20 -7.10
C GLY A 148 10.57 -2.14 -8.12
N ASP A 149 11.52 -1.31 -7.75
CA ASP A 149 12.13 -0.28 -8.60
C ASP A 149 13.64 -0.43 -8.47
N SER A 150 14.32 -0.77 -9.58
CA SER A 150 15.76 -1.02 -9.62
C SER A 150 16.61 0.23 -9.34
N SER A 151 15.99 1.41 -9.29
CA SER A 151 16.66 2.63 -8.87
C SER A 151 16.95 2.68 -7.36
N TYR A 152 16.33 1.80 -6.58
CA TYR A 152 16.56 1.70 -5.13
C TYR A 152 17.56 0.58 -4.81
N PRO A 153 18.43 0.78 -3.80
CA PRO A 153 19.47 -0.20 -3.43
C PRO A 153 18.94 -1.58 -3.08
N ASN A 154 17.73 -1.64 -2.51
CA ASN A 154 17.09 -2.86 -2.03
C ASN A 154 15.97 -3.34 -2.99
N PHE A 155 16.27 -3.33 -4.27
CA PHE A 155 15.38 -3.75 -5.35
C PHE A 155 14.77 -5.14 -5.11
N CYS A 156 13.43 -5.22 -5.06
CA CYS A 156 12.64 -6.44 -4.81
C CYS A 156 13.04 -7.19 -3.54
N GLN A 157 13.55 -6.49 -2.51
CA GLN A 157 14.08 -7.14 -1.31
C GLN A 157 13.00 -7.93 -0.57
N ALA A 158 11.79 -7.41 -0.45
CA ALA A 158 10.68 -8.12 0.20
C ALA A 158 10.42 -9.48 -0.47
N GLY A 159 10.38 -9.55 -1.81
CA GLY A 159 10.23 -10.81 -2.54
C GLY A 159 11.37 -11.78 -2.27
N LYS A 160 12.61 -11.30 -2.27
CA LYS A 160 13.81 -12.09 -1.94
C LYS A 160 13.77 -12.65 -0.54
N ASP A 161 13.33 -11.84 0.41
CA ASP A 161 13.24 -12.23 1.82
C ASP A 161 12.18 -13.31 2.05
N PHE A 162 10.98 -13.15 1.46
CA PHE A 162 9.93 -14.16 1.53
C PHE A 162 10.37 -15.48 0.90
N ASP A 163 10.94 -15.44 -0.31
CA ASP A 163 11.40 -16.62 -1.03
C ASP A 163 12.47 -17.39 -0.24
N ALA A 164 13.48 -16.68 0.24
CA ALA A 164 14.56 -17.27 1.04
C ALA A 164 14.02 -17.85 2.37
N LYS A 165 13.11 -17.11 3.02
CA LYS A 165 12.60 -17.53 4.33
C LYS A 165 11.66 -18.72 4.25
N PHE A 166 10.79 -18.80 3.26
CA PHE A 166 9.95 -19.99 3.04
C PHE A 166 10.81 -21.23 2.80
N ALA A 167 11.87 -21.11 1.98
CA ALA A 167 12.80 -22.22 1.77
C ALA A 167 13.57 -22.59 3.07
N GLU A 168 14.03 -21.62 3.88
CA GLU A 168 14.68 -21.88 5.19
C GLU A 168 13.75 -22.65 6.14
N LEU A 169 12.44 -22.35 6.11
CA LEU A 169 11.43 -23.00 6.94
C LEU A 169 10.96 -24.35 6.39
N GLY A 170 11.59 -24.87 5.33
CA GLY A 170 11.38 -26.21 4.79
C GLY A 170 10.37 -26.29 3.65
N ALA A 171 9.79 -25.17 3.19
CA ALA A 171 8.85 -25.19 2.07
C ALA A 171 9.51 -25.53 0.72
N GLY A 172 8.80 -26.27 -0.12
CA GLY A 172 9.23 -26.65 -1.46
C GLY A 172 9.02 -25.53 -2.48
N ARG A 173 10.09 -25.08 -3.16
CA ARG A 173 9.97 -24.05 -4.20
C ARG A 173 9.40 -24.65 -5.48
N LEU A 174 8.29 -24.09 -5.97
CA LEU A 174 7.61 -24.50 -7.21
C LEU A 174 8.26 -23.89 -8.45
N ASN A 175 8.66 -22.63 -8.33
CA ASN A 175 9.27 -21.83 -9.39
C ASN A 175 10.34 -20.92 -8.79
N ASP A 176 11.35 -20.58 -9.60
CA ASP A 176 12.33 -19.60 -9.20
C ASP A 176 11.66 -18.26 -8.91
N LEU A 177 12.26 -17.46 -8.02
CA LEU A 177 11.81 -16.12 -7.69
C LEU A 177 11.68 -15.27 -8.96
N GLY A 178 10.49 -14.75 -9.21
CA GLY A 178 10.27 -13.73 -10.23
C GLY A 178 10.64 -12.35 -9.69
N ILE A 179 11.29 -11.52 -10.50
CA ILE A 179 11.67 -10.15 -10.15
C ILE A 179 11.20 -9.24 -11.28
N CYS A 180 10.41 -8.22 -10.93
CA CYS A 180 9.85 -7.25 -11.87
C CYS A 180 10.28 -5.83 -11.47
N ASP A 181 10.66 -5.03 -12.47
CA ASP A 181 10.94 -3.60 -12.33
C ASP A 181 9.68 -2.76 -12.59
N LEU A 182 9.82 -1.45 -12.78
CA LEU A 182 8.72 -0.50 -12.98
C LEU A 182 7.76 -0.91 -14.13
N GLU A 183 8.30 -1.39 -15.25
CA GLU A 183 7.51 -1.91 -16.39
C GLU A 183 7.23 -3.41 -16.21
N PHE A 184 6.64 -3.78 -15.11
CA PHE A 184 6.52 -5.15 -14.61
C PHE A 184 5.64 -6.09 -15.43
N GLN A 185 4.80 -5.58 -16.34
CA GLN A 185 3.72 -6.37 -16.94
C GLN A 185 4.23 -7.58 -17.75
N ALA A 186 5.24 -7.37 -18.58
CA ALA A 186 5.79 -8.44 -19.42
C ALA A 186 6.46 -9.56 -18.59
N ASP A 187 7.23 -9.18 -17.57
CA ASP A 187 7.91 -10.13 -16.69
C ASP A 187 6.91 -10.87 -15.80
N ALA A 188 5.89 -10.18 -15.31
CA ALA A 188 4.80 -10.78 -14.53
C ALA A 188 4.01 -11.79 -15.37
N ASP A 189 3.66 -11.46 -16.62
CA ASP A 189 2.96 -12.35 -17.53
C ASP A 189 3.82 -13.60 -17.86
N ALA A 190 5.13 -13.44 -18.07
CA ALA A 190 6.05 -14.54 -18.29
C ALA A 190 6.14 -15.47 -17.06
N TRP A 191 6.23 -14.90 -15.86
CA TRP A 191 6.26 -15.67 -14.62
C TRP A 191 4.93 -16.42 -14.39
N ILE A 192 3.78 -15.77 -14.62
CA ILE A 192 2.45 -16.39 -14.54
C ILE A 192 2.36 -17.57 -15.51
N ALA A 193 2.80 -17.39 -16.76
CA ALA A 193 2.80 -18.43 -17.77
C ALA A 193 3.67 -19.66 -17.39
N ALA A 194 4.73 -19.44 -16.60
CA ALA A 194 5.59 -20.51 -16.10
C ALA A 194 4.98 -21.22 -14.86
N VAL A 195 4.26 -20.50 -13.99
CA VAL A 195 3.74 -21.03 -12.72
C VAL A 195 2.43 -21.79 -12.90
N VAL A 196 1.49 -21.25 -13.70
CA VAL A 196 0.13 -21.82 -13.85
C VAL A 196 0.14 -23.30 -14.27
N PRO A 197 0.92 -23.75 -15.28
CA PRO A 197 0.96 -25.17 -15.65
C PRO A 197 1.49 -26.07 -14.53
N LYS A 198 2.48 -25.62 -13.76
CA LYS A 198 3.05 -26.39 -12.64
C LYS A 198 2.04 -26.58 -11.51
N VAL A 199 1.26 -25.53 -11.18
CA VAL A 199 0.18 -25.63 -10.19
C VAL A 199 -0.91 -26.58 -10.70
N ALA A 200 -1.32 -26.48 -11.96
CA ALA A 200 -2.31 -27.35 -12.56
C ALA A 200 -1.88 -28.83 -12.54
N GLU A 201 -0.62 -29.12 -12.83
CA GLU A 201 -0.06 -30.48 -12.73
C GLU A 201 -0.10 -31.01 -11.28
N LEU A 202 0.30 -30.20 -10.28
CA LEU A 202 0.29 -30.57 -8.87
C LEU A 202 -1.12 -30.82 -8.32
N THR A 203 -2.11 -30.08 -8.82
CA THR A 203 -3.51 -30.22 -8.41
C THR A 203 -4.19 -31.37 -9.15
N ALA A 204 -3.86 -31.60 -10.43
CA ALA A 204 -4.39 -32.70 -11.23
C ALA A 204 -3.93 -34.09 -10.73
N GLN A 205 -2.71 -34.20 -10.20
CA GLN A 205 -2.19 -35.43 -9.61
C GLN A 205 -2.96 -35.87 -8.35
N ALA A 206 -3.69 -34.94 -7.73
CA ALA A 206 -4.51 -35.21 -6.54
C ALA A 206 -5.98 -35.49 -6.86
N ALA A 207 -6.44 -35.29 -8.10
CA ALA A 207 -7.84 -35.44 -8.50
C ALA A 207 -8.03 -36.55 -9.52
N SER A 208 -8.85 -37.58 -9.19
CA SER A 208 -9.55 -38.40 -10.18
C SER A 208 -10.88 -37.68 -10.54
N PRO A 209 -11.38 -37.84 -11.80
CA PRO A 209 -12.36 -36.90 -12.33
C PRO A 209 -13.74 -37.07 -11.68
N SER A 210 -14.26 -36.00 -11.16
CA SER A 210 -15.69 -35.87 -10.84
C SER A 210 -16.18 -34.49 -11.28
N THR A 211 -17.22 -34.53 -12.07
CA THR A 211 -17.96 -33.50 -12.77
C THR A 211 -18.54 -32.43 -11.86
N THR A 212 -18.35 -31.16 -12.28
CA THR A 212 -19.20 -29.97 -12.16
C THR A 212 -19.89 -29.65 -10.83
N ALA A 213 -19.40 -28.62 -10.16
CA ALA A 213 -20.21 -27.75 -9.32
C ALA A 213 -19.94 -26.29 -9.71
N ALA A 214 -21.02 -25.55 -9.94
CA ALA A 214 -20.99 -24.14 -10.35
C ALA A 214 -20.49 -23.22 -9.23
N PRO A 215 -19.84 -22.11 -9.56
CA PRO A 215 -19.26 -21.21 -8.58
C PRO A 215 -20.32 -20.32 -7.94
N ASN A 216 -20.42 -20.34 -6.61
CA ASN A 216 -20.96 -19.22 -5.86
C ASN A 216 -19.77 -18.37 -5.37
N GLY A 217 -19.30 -17.50 -6.24
CA GLY A 217 -18.45 -16.39 -5.86
C GLY A 217 -19.34 -15.17 -5.66
N SER A 218 -19.49 -14.69 -4.43
CA SER A 218 -19.88 -13.30 -4.21
C SER A 218 -18.74 -12.43 -4.72
N ALA A 219 -18.86 -12.00 -5.97
CA ALA A 219 -18.10 -10.86 -6.45
C ALA A 219 -18.60 -9.64 -5.67
N THR A 220 -17.77 -9.10 -4.81
CA THR A 220 -17.88 -7.70 -4.41
C THR A 220 -17.82 -6.89 -5.70
N PRO A 221 -18.74 -5.95 -5.95
CA PRO A 221 -18.67 -5.13 -7.13
C PRO A 221 -17.33 -4.40 -7.12
N SER A 222 -16.46 -4.71 -8.07
CA SER A 222 -15.36 -3.84 -8.44
C SER A 222 -16.00 -2.51 -8.83
N ASN A 223 -15.73 -1.47 -8.04
CA ASN A 223 -15.94 -0.11 -8.48
C ASN A 223 -15.01 0.04 -9.70
N ASP A 224 -15.56 -0.06 -10.91
CA ASP A 224 -14.83 0.32 -12.11
C ASP A 224 -14.59 1.83 -12.00
N ALA A 225 -13.47 2.19 -11.35
CA ALA A 225 -13.07 3.58 -11.21
C ALA A 225 -12.95 4.18 -12.60
N ILE A 226 -13.77 5.18 -12.90
CA ILE A 226 -13.79 5.87 -14.21
C ILE A 226 -12.41 6.47 -14.49
N TYR A 227 -11.66 6.83 -13.44
CA TYR A 227 -10.32 7.41 -13.48
C TYR A 227 -9.34 6.57 -12.68
N THR A 228 -8.20 6.28 -13.30
CA THR A 228 -7.12 5.46 -12.74
C THR A 228 -5.77 6.15 -12.91
N LYS A 229 -4.71 5.53 -12.42
CA LYS A 229 -3.34 5.98 -12.65
C LYS A 229 -3.04 6.18 -14.15
N GLU A 230 -3.50 5.27 -15.00
CA GLU A 230 -3.29 5.31 -16.47
C GLU A 230 -4.23 6.30 -17.16
N LYS A 231 -5.36 6.58 -16.54
CA LYS A 231 -6.38 7.52 -17.05
C LYS A 231 -6.80 8.48 -15.92
N PRO A 232 -5.93 9.42 -15.52
CA PRO A 232 -6.25 10.37 -14.45
C PRO A 232 -7.35 11.36 -14.86
N TYR A 233 -8.03 11.89 -13.85
CA TYR A 233 -8.93 13.03 -14.02
C TYR A 233 -8.13 14.33 -14.10
N THR A 234 -8.54 15.24 -14.97
CA THR A 234 -8.01 16.61 -15.01
C THR A 234 -8.85 17.48 -14.09
N ALA A 235 -8.35 17.70 -12.88
CA ALA A 235 -8.92 18.51 -11.82
C ALA A 235 -8.35 19.93 -11.84
N THR A 236 -8.87 20.82 -10.98
CA THR A 236 -8.38 22.20 -10.85
C THR A 236 -7.84 22.45 -9.44
N LEU A 237 -6.67 23.07 -9.32
CA LEU A 237 -6.18 23.58 -8.04
C LEU A 237 -7.02 24.78 -7.62
N SER A 238 -7.78 24.67 -6.52
CA SER A 238 -8.64 25.73 -5.99
C SER A 238 -7.90 26.65 -5.04
N VAL A 239 -7.16 26.06 -4.08
CA VAL A 239 -6.45 26.80 -3.04
C VAL A 239 -5.07 26.21 -2.80
N ARG A 240 -4.08 27.10 -2.62
CA ARG A 240 -2.76 26.77 -2.09
C ARG A 240 -2.42 27.74 -0.98
N GLN A 241 -2.26 27.22 0.23
CA GLN A 241 -1.98 28.03 1.40
C GLN A 241 -0.83 27.45 2.22
N LYS A 242 0.22 28.26 2.45
CA LYS A 242 1.28 27.89 3.38
C LYS A 242 0.72 27.84 4.81
N ILE A 243 0.89 26.69 5.47
CA ILE A 243 0.40 26.43 6.83
C ILE A 243 1.52 26.28 7.87
N THR A 244 2.76 26.51 7.49
CA THR A 244 3.90 26.73 8.38
C THR A 244 4.23 28.21 8.46
N SER A 245 4.92 28.64 9.53
CA SER A 245 5.35 30.04 9.66
C SER A 245 6.37 30.43 8.57
N ARG A 246 6.63 31.74 8.43
CA ARG A 246 7.63 32.21 7.47
C ARG A 246 9.05 31.76 7.81
N ASP A 247 9.32 31.57 9.10
CA ASP A 247 10.64 31.20 9.64
C ASP A 247 10.80 29.68 9.83
N ALA A 248 9.80 28.89 9.44
CA ALA A 248 9.87 27.43 9.48
C ALA A 248 10.94 26.92 8.52
N GLU A 249 11.70 25.90 8.95
CA GLU A 249 12.70 25.25 8.08
C GLU A 249 12.09 24.48 6.92
N LYS A 250 10.86 24.02 7.09
CA LYS A 250 10.12 23.27 6.08
C LYS A 250 8.89 24.06 5.67
N ASP A 251 8.72 24.21 4.38
CA ASP A 251 7.47 24.74 3.86
C ASP A 251 6.47 23.60 3.73
N VAL A 252 5.30 23.79 4.34
CA VAL A 252 4.16 22.87 4.20
C VAL A 252 2.98 23.67 3.71
N GLU A 253 2.42 23.20 2.61
CA GLU A 253 1.27 23.80 1.94
C GLU A 253 0.01 22.97 2.20
N HIS A 254 -1.09 23.63 2.47
CA HIS A 254 -2.44 23.10 2.36
C HIS A 254 -2.92 23.33 0.94
N ILE A 255 -3.36 22.26 0.29
CA ILE A 255 -3.78 22.25 -1.11
C ILE A 255 -5.23 21.77 -1.19
N GLU A 256 -6.09 22.53 -1.88
CA GLU A 256 -7.46 22.13 -2.19
C GLU A 256 -7.60 21.94 -3.70
N ILE A 257 -8.15 20.82 -4.11
CA ILE A 257 -8.33 20.46 -5.52
C ILE A 257 -9.81 20.18 -5.76
N ASP A 258 -10.38 20.87 -6.74
CA ASP A 258 -11.76 20.72 -7.18
C ASP A 258 -11.92 19.46 -8.03
N LEU A 259 -12.77 18.54 -7.57
CA LEU A 259 -13.15 17.31 -8.24
C LEU A 259 -14.53 17.38 -8.90
N SER A 260 -15.16 18.55 -8.96
CA SER A 260 -16.51 18.73 -9.48
C SER A 260 -16.67 18.16 -10.89
N GLY A 261 -17.75 17.39 -11.09
CA GLY A 261 -18.06 16.75 -12.36
C GLY A 261 -17.25 15.49 -12.68
N SER A 262 -16.27 15.09 -11.82
CA SER A 262 -15.51 13.87 -12.01
C SER A 262 -16.30 12.62 -11.63
N GLY A 263 -17.19 12.71 -10.64
CA GLY A 263 -17.80 11.56 -9.98
C GLY A 263 -16.81 10.74 -9.15
N LEU A 264 -15.60 11.29 -8.85
CA LEU A 264 -14.65 10.65 -7.96
C LEU A 264 -15.15 10.67 -6.52
N HIS A 265 -15.04 9.53 -5.88
CA HIS A 265 -15.33 9.36 -4.46
C HIS A 265 -14.11 8.82 -3.74
N TYR A 266 -13.88 9.30 -2.52
CA TYR A 266 -12.83 8.82 -1.65
C TYR A 266 -13.33 8.65 -0.22
N GLN A 267 -12.61 7.87 0.56
CA GLN A 267 -12.86 7.67 1.98
C GLN A 267 -11.68 8.19 2.80
N ALA A 268 -11.95 8.62 4.02
CA ALA A 268 -10.91 8.97 4.97
C ALA A 268 -9.89 7.81 5.10
N GLY A 269 -8.61 8.11 4.86
CA GLY A 269 -7.52 7.15 4.80
C GLY A 269 -7.10 6.73 3.38
N ASP A 270 -7.80 7.17 2.32
CA ASP A 270 -7.32 7.04 0.94
C ASP A 270 -6.17 8.02 0.64
N ALA A 271 -5.49 7.79 -0.47
CA ALA A 271 -4.50 8.70 -1.02
C ALA A 271 -4.97 9.29 -2.36
N LEU A 272 -4.49 10.48 -2.67
CA LEU A 272 -4.63 11.10 -3.99
C LEU A 272 -3.32 10.92 -4.75
N GLY A 273 -3.40 10.28 -5.91
CA GLY A 273 -2.30 10.21 -6.86
C GLY A 273 -2.28 11.46 -7.72
N VAL A 274 -1.11 12.11 -7.81
CA VAL A 274 -0.90 13.34 -8.57
C VAL A 274 0.20 13.11 -9.60
N TRP A 275 -0.09 13.38 -10.87
CA TRP A 275 0.87 13.41 -11.95
C TRP A 275 1.52 14.81 -12.01
N PRO A 276 2.81 14.94 -11.67
CA PRO A 276 3.47 16.22 -11.68
C PRO A 276 3.95 16.62 -13.08
N LEU A 277 4.19 17.92 -13.26
CA LEU A 277 5.00 18.44 -14.33
C LEU A 277 6.37 18.88 -13.78
N ASN A 278 7.43 18.58 -14.50
CA ASN A 278 8.76 19.03 -14.14
C ASN A 278 8.92 20.55 -14.30
N ALA A 279 9.87 21.13 -13.57
CA ALA A 279 10.14 22.55 -13.62
C ALA A 279 10.68 22.97 -14.98
N THR A 280 10.11 24.00 -15.58
CA THR A 280 10.48 24.48 -16.92
C THR A 280 11.93 24.95 -17.00
N ASP A 281 12.43 25.57 -15.94
CA ASP A 281 13.83 26.03 -15.83
C ASP A 281 14.80 24.84 -15.78
N LEU A 282 14.48 23.77 -15.03
CA LEU A 282 15.28 22.55 -15.00
C LEU A 282 15.29 21.85 -16.36
N VAL A 283 14.13 21.74 -17.01
CA VAL A 283 14.04 21.19 -18.38
C VAL A 283 14.90 22.01 -19.35
N GLN A 284 14.81 23.35 -19.28
CA GLN A 284 15.61 24.21 -20.16
C GLN A 284 17.09 24.10 -19.87
N GLU A 285 17.51 23.96 -18.62
CA GLU A 285 18.91 23.76 -18.23
C GLU A 285 19.47 22.44 -18.81
N ILE A 286 18.73 21.34 -18.68
CA ILE A 286 19.12 20.04 -19.26
C ILE A 286 19.24 20.13 -20.78
N LEU A 287 18.29 20.77 -21.47
CA LEU A 287 18.33 20.98 -22.91
C LEU A 287 19.58 21.80 -23.33
N ASN A 288 19.86 22.88 -22.61
CA ASN A 288 21.03 23.74 -22.89
C ASN A 288 22.36 22.98 -22.73
N LEU A 289 22.49 22.18 -21.64
CA LEU A 289 23.70 21.37 -21.39
C LEU A 289 23.94 20.33 -22.51
N ASN A 290 22.87 19.84 -23.13
CA ASN A 290 22.92 18.90 -24.25
C ASN A 290 22.85 19.57 -25.63
N GLN A 291 22.86 20.91 -25.71
CA GLN A 291 22.80 21.69 -26.95
C GLN A 291 21.56 21.40 -27.81
N LEU A 292 20.44 21.07 -27.17
CA LEU A 292 19.15 20.81 -27.83
C LEU A 292 18.26 22.05 -27.79
N ASN A 293 17.41 22.19 -28.82
CA ASN A 293 16.47 23.33 -28.89
C ASN A 293 15.09 23.02 -28.27
N GLY A 294 14.82 21.74 -28.01
CA GLY A 294 13.59 21.25 -27.40
C GLY A 294 12.49 20.83 -28.37
N ASN A 295 12.71 20.96 -29.71
CA ASN A 295 11.75 20.55 -30.73
C ASN A 295 12.13 19.22 -31.41
N GLU A 296 13.24 18.61 -31.00
CA GLU A 296 13.69 17.32 -31.50
C GLU A 296 12.66 16.25 -31.11
N THR A 297 12.25 15.43 -32.09
CA THR A 297 11.30 14.34 -31.87
C THR A 297 11.96 13.19 -31.14
N VAL A 298 11.26 12.66 -30.14
CA VAL A 298 11.63 11.46 -29.37
C VAL A 298 10.46 10.50 -29.31
N GLN A 299 10.78 9.20 -29.23
CA GLN A 299 9.81 8.14 -28.98
C GLN A 299 9.75 7.83 -27.47
N LEU A 300 8.56 7.90 -26.90
CA LEU A 300 8.30 7.55 -25.52
C LEU A 300 8.27 6.02 -25.33
N SER A 301 8.38 5.55 -24.08
CA SER A 301 8.31 4.11 -23.73
C SER A 301 7.02 3.43 -24.17
N ASP A 302 5.89 4.16 -24.24
CA ASP A 302 4.60 3.67 -24.72
C ASP A 302 4.45 3.69 -26.25
N GLY A 303 5.49 4.06 -26.99
CA GLY A 303 5.55 4.11 -28.45
C GLY A 303 5.01 5.40 -29.07
N ARG A 304 4.48 6.35 -28.29
CA ARG A 304 4.09 7.68 -28.81
C ARG A 304 5.30 8.53 -29.14
N GLU A 305 5.16 9.42 -30.10
CA GLU A 305 6.16 10.42 -30.45
C GLU A 305 5.77 11.80 -29.94
N THR A 306 6.74 12.55 -29.39
CA THR A 306 6.58 13.93 -28.98
C THR A 306 7.90 14.70 -29.12
N ASP A 307 7.91 16.01 -28.88
CA ASP A 307 9.16 16.75 -28.78
C ASP A 307 9.85 16.50 -27.43
N ILE A 308 11.17 16.64 -27.41
CA ILE A 308 12.01 16.34 -26.21
C ILE A 308 11.65 17.23 -25.02
N ARG A 309 11.23 18.49 -25.24
CA ARG A 309 10.79 19.39 -24.16
C ARG A 309 9.57 18.84 -23.45
N THR A 310 8.54 18.46 -24.23
CA THR A 310 7.32 17.83 -23.69
C THR A 310 7.65 16.51 -23.00
N ALA A 311 8.49 15.68 -23.61
CA ALA A 311 8.93 14.41 -23.00
C ALA A 311 9.60 14.62 -21.62
N LEU A 312 10.54 15.57 -21.53
CA LEU A 312 11.21 15.90 -20.25
C LEU A 312 10.26 16.57 -19.23
N THR A 313 9.25 17.32 -19.71
CA THR A 313 8.29 17.99 -18.81
C THR A 313 7.28 17.02 -18.20
N GLU A 314 6.78 16.06 -18.98
CA GLU A 314 5.61 15.27 -18.61
C GLU A 314 5.90 13.78 -18.37
N SER A 315 6.95 13.22 -19.00
CA SER A 315 7.10 11.77 -19.13
C SER A 315 8.40 11.21 -18.53
N ALA A 316 9.34 12.06 -18.13
CA ALA A 316 10.64 11.68 -17.58
C ALA A 316 10.82 12.14 -16.13
N ASP A 317 11.32 11.29 -15.24
CA ASP A 317 11.76 11.71 -13.90
C ASP A 317 13.18 12.29 -14.00
N ILE A 318 13.28 13.61 -14.08
CA ILE A 318 14.54 14.34 -14.24
C ILE A 318 15.09 14.90 -12.92
N THR A 319 14.41 14.65 -11.82
CA THR A 319 14.76 15.22 -10.50
C THR A 319 15.60 14.28 -9.65
N GLN A 320 15.47 12.97 -9.86
CA GLN A 320 16.15 11.97 -9.05
C GLN A 320 17.17 11.19 -9.87
N ASN A 321 18.41 11.19 -9.41
CA ASN A 321 19.47 10.39 -9.99
C ASN A 321 19.33 8.90 -9.60
N THR A 322 19.72 8.00 -10.51
CA THR A 322 19.60 6.55 -10.29
C THR A 322 20.92 5.84 -10.60
N PRO A 323 21.16 4.64 -10.03
CA PRO A 323 22.33 3.83 -10.40
C PRO A 323 22.42 3.59 -11.91
N ALA A 324 21.31 3.26 -12.55
CA ALA A 324 21.25 3.01 -13.99
C ALA A 324 21.63 4.24 -14.81
N PHE A 325 21.14 5.44 -14.43
CA PHE A 325 21.48 6.69 -15.07
C PHE A 325 23.02 6.93 -15.03
N VAL A 326 23.63 6.82 -13.83
CA VAL A 326 25.07 7.07 -13.66
C VAL A 326 25.89 6.06 -14.46
N GLN A 327 25.52 4.78 -14.41
CA GLN A 327 26.21 3.71 -15.16
C GLN A 327 26.10 3.93 -16.67
N GLN A 328 24.90 4.17 -17.20
CA GLN A 328 24.69 4.40 -18.63
C GLN A 328 25.40 5.66 -19.11
N TYR A 329 25.35 6.75 -18.35
CA TYR A 329 26.04 7.99 -18.71
C TYR A 329 27.57 7.82 -18.66
N ALA A 330 28.10 7.09 -17.67
CA ALA A 330 29.52 6.78 -17.59
C ALA A 330 30.04 5.98 -18.82
N GLU A 331 29.24 5.02 -19.29
CA GLU A 331 29.55 4.24 -20.50
C GLU A 331 29.46 5.09 -21.78
N LEU A 332 28.37 5.85 -21.95
CA LEU A 332 28.16 6.73 -23.11
C LEU A 332 29.26 7.77 -23.26
N THR A 333 29.72 8.33 -22.14
CA THR A 333 30.79 9.36 -22.13
C THR A 333 32.18 8.78 -22.04
N ASN A 334 32.29 7.47 -21.83
CA ASN A 334 33.55 6.77 -21.50
C ASN A 334 34.32 7.44 -20.35
N ASN A 335 33.59 7.90 -19.31
CA ASN A 335 34.18 8.64 -18.19
C ASN A 335 34.64 7.69 -17.10
N GLU A 336 35.96 7.60 -16.89
CA GLU A 336 36.57 6.67 -15.94
C GLU A 336 36.27 7.03 -14.46
N GLU A 337 36.05 8.30 -14.13
CA GLU A 337 35.70 8.73 -12.78
C GLU A 337 34.29 8.24 -12.44
N LEU A 338 33.31 8.47 -13.32
CA LEU A 338 31.94 7.98 -13.13
C LEU A 338 31.89 6.44 -13.12
N LYS A 339 32.66 5.75 -13.95
CA LYS A 339 32.78 4.28 -13.91
C LYS A 339 33.30 3.79 -12.56
N THR A 340 34.26 4.51 -11.99
CA THR A 340 34.82 4.18 -10.67
C THR A 340 33.77 4.37 -9.56
N ILE A 341 33.04 5.49 -9.60
CA ILE A 341 31.95 5.76 -8.67
C ILE A 341 30.86 4.67 -8.81
N ALA A 342 30.47 4.34 -10.04
CA ALA A 342 29.42 3.36 -10.31
C ALA A 342 29.78 1.93 -9.89
N ALA A 343 31.08 1.59 -9.86
CA ALA A 343 31.59 0.27 -9.46
C ALA A 343 31.61 0.06 -7.93
N ASP A 344 31.65 1.13 -7.13
CA ASP A 344 31.67 1.07 -5.67
C ASP A 344 30.32 1.50 -5.09
N LYS A 345 29.61 0.56 -4.45
CA LYS A 345 28.26 0.82 -3.93
C LYS A 345 28.21 2.01 -2.97
N ALA A 346 29.17 2.14 -2.06
CA ALA A 346 29.14 3.21 -1.05
C ALA A 346 29.41 4.59 -1.68
N GLN A 347 30.31 4.66 -2.67
CA GLN A 347 30.55 5.89 -3.42
C GLN A 347 29.34 6.25 -4.29
N LEU A 348 28.73 5.26 -4.95
CA LEU A 348 27.54 5.47 -5.76
C LEU A 348 26.37 5.99 -4.92
N ASP A 349 26.07 5.36 -3.79
CA ASP A 349 24.99 5.79 -2.88
C ASP A 349 25.21 7.24 -2.39
N ALA A 350 26.44 7.58 -2.02
CA ALA A 350 26.80 8.95 -1.61
C ALA A 350 26.68 9.96 -2.77
N TYR A 351 27.07 9.56 -3.98
CA TYR A 351 26.97 10.38 -5.18
C TYR A 351 25.52 10.65 -5.58
N LEU A 352 24.68 9.61 -5.59
CA LEU A 352 23.26 9.72 -5.89
C LEU A 352 22.53 10.65 -4.91
N ALA A 353 22.89 10.59 -3.63
CA ALA A 353 22.29 11.44 -2.60
C ALA A 353 22.67 12.93 -2.73
N ALA A 354 23.84 13.23 -3.34
CA ALA A 354 24.40 14.59 -3.41
C ALA A 354 24.22 15.25 -4.78
N THR A 355 24.01 14.48 -5.85
CA THR A 355 24.12 14.99 -7.23
C THR A 355 22.84 14.67 -8.02
N PRO A 356 22.03 15.66 -8.41
CA PRO A 356 20.90 15.45 -9.31
C PRO A 356 21.39 15.18 -10.75
N PRO A 357 20.53 14.64 -11.66
CA PRO A 357 20.90 14.38 -13.05
C PRO A 357 21.50 15.60 -13.77
N VAL A 358 20.91 16.78 -13.57
CA VAL A 358 21.43 18.03 -14.15
C VAL A 358 22.84 18.33 -13.67
N GLY A 359 23.17 18.02 -12.43
CA GLY A 359 24.52 18.17 -11.88
C GLY A 359 25.53 17.23 -12.52
N VAL A 360 25.11 16.01 -12.90
CA VAL A 360 25.95 15.07 -13.65
C VAL A 360 26.27 15.64 -15.03
N PHE A 361 25.27 16.13 -15.76
CA PHE A 361 25.48 16.77 -17.07
C PHE A 361 26.40 18.00 -16.97
N ALA A 362 26.25 18.82 -15.95
CA ALA A 362 27.07 20.01 -15.74
C ALA A 362 28.55 19.67 -15.41
N ALA A 363 28.75 18.62 -14.60
CA ALA A 363 30.12 18.19 -14.22
C ALA A 363 30.87 17.48 -15.35
N TYR A 364 30.14 16.70 -16.17
CA TYR A 364 30.73 15.85 -17.20
C TYR A 364 30.12 16.15 -18.58
N LEU A 365 30.28 17.39 -19.05
CA LEU A 365 29.69 17.88 -20.30
C LEU A 365 29.93 16.93 -21.48
N HIS A 366 28.88 16.33 -21.98
CA HIS A 366 28.87 15.47 -23.17
C HIS A 366 27.51 15.57 -23.86
N PRO A 367 27.34 16.49 -24.83
CA PRO A 367 26.05 16.66 -25.50
C PRO A 367 25.55 15.38 -26.14
N LEU A 368 24.34 15.00 -25.87
CA LEU A 368 23.65 13.83 -26.38
C LEU A 368 22.59 14.24 -27.42
N ASP A 369 22.28 13.35 -28.35
CA ASP A 369 21.05 13.49 -29.12
C ASP A 369 19.80 13.32 -28.25
N ALA A 370 18.66 13.83 -28.75
CA ALA A 370 17.45 13.90 -27.96
C ALA A 370 16.92 12.53 -27.51
N GLN A 371 16.98 11.50 -28.38
CA GLN A 371 16.50 10.17 -28.02
C GLN A 371 17.40 9.51 -26.98
N THR A 372 18.70 9.61 -27.14
CA THR A 372 19.68 9.10 -26.16
C THR A 372 19.51 9.80 -24.82
N LEU A 373 19.35 11.13 -24.79
CA LEU A 373 19.09 11.89 -23.57
C LEU A 373 17.82 11.40 -22.86
N TYR A 374 16.70 11.27 -23.59
CA TYR A 374 15.44 10.80 -23.02
C TYR A 374 15.55 9.39 -22.42
N SER A 375 16.27 8.50 -23.11
CA SER A 375 16.41 7.09 -22.69
C SER A 375 17.22 6.90 -21.41
N LEU A 376 17.96 7.91 -20.95
CA LEU A 376 18.67 7.87 -19.66
C LEU A 376 17.74 8.00 -18.46
N PHE A 377 16.57 8.61 -18.68
CA PHE A 377 15.62 8.86 -17.61
C PHE A 377 14.60 7.73 -17.53
N ARG A 378 14.24 7.37 -16.31
CA ARG A 378 13.08 6.50 -16.08
C ARG A 378 11.77 7.26 -16.35
N PRO A 379 10.69 6.54 -16.63
CA PRO A 379 9.37 7.16 -16.77
C PRO A 379 8.97 7.94 -15.51
N GLN A 380 8.30 9.08 -15.72
CA GLN A 380 7.68 9.83 -14.63
C GLN A 380 6.57 8.98 -14.00
N THR A 381 6.49 9.00 -12.67
CA THR A 381 5.45 8.32 -11.90
C THR A 381 4.66 9.31 -11.06
N PRO A 382 3.36 9.08 -10.83
CA PRO A 382 2.60 9.92 -9.92
C PRO A 382 3.10 9.76 -8.50
N ARG A 383 2.86 10.78 -7.66
CA ARG A 383 3.12 10.70 -6.22
C ARG A 383 1.80 10.62 -5.47
N LEU A 384 1.75 9.72 -4.49
CA LEU A 384 0.61 9.54 -3.61
C LEU A 384 0.72 10.49 -2.41
N TYR A 385 -0.37 11.13 -2.07
CA TYR A 385 -0.52 11.98 -0.89
C TYR A 385 -1.71 11.51 -0.08
N SER A 386 -1.51 11.21 1.19
CA SER A 386 -2.62 10.87 2.10
C SER A 386 -3.63 12.02 2.11
N ILE A 387 -4.90 11.74 1.85
CA ILE A 387 -5.96 12.74 1.78
C ILE A 387 -6.19 13.34 3.16
N ALA A 388 -6.21 14.67 3.23
CA ALA A 388 -6.34 15.45 4.46
C ALA A 388 -7.77 15.97 4.71
N SER A 389 -8.75 15.52 3.95
CA SER A 389 -10.17 15.89 4.08
C SER A 389 -11.09 14.68 4.14
N ALA A 390 -12.28 14.85 4.71
CA ALA A 390 -13.38 13.92 4.55
C ALA A 390 -14.36 14.45 3.50
N GLN A 391 -14.74 13.63 2.52
CA GLN A 391 -15.63 14.06 1.44
C GLN A 391 -16.99 14.52 1.95
N ASP A 392 -17.49 13.91 3.04
CA ASP A 392 -18.75 14.31 3.69
C ASP A 392 -18.70 15.74 4.27
N GLU A 393 -17.50 16.28 4.54
CA GLU A 393 -17.31 17.64 5.05
C GLU A 393 -17.08 18.66 3.92
N VAL A 394 -16.27 18.30 2.91
CA VAL A 394 -15.79 19.24 1.88
C VAL A 394 -16.53 19.10 0.53
N GLY A 395 -17.35 18.07 0.35
CA GLY A 395 -18.11 17.86 -0.89
C GLY A 395 -17.24 17.36 -2.06
N GLU A 396 -17.35 18.02 -3.21
CA GLU A 396 -16.62 17.65 -4.43
C GLU A 396 -15.19 18.25 -4.46
N GLU A 397 -14.52 18.26 -3.31
CA GLU A 397 -13.14 18.70 -3.17
C GLU A 397 -12.28 17.64 -2.49
N VAL A 398 -10.97 17.72 -2.66
CA VAL A 398 -10.00 16.92 -1.93
C VAL A 398 -8.86 17.80 -1.44
N HIS A 399 -8.50 17.66 -0.14
CA HIS A 399 -7.43 18.44 0.46
C HIS A 399 -6.19 17.59 0.70
N LEU A 400 -5.02 18.21 0.52
CA LEU A 400 -3.71 17.58 0.76
C LEU A 400 -2.88 18.44 1.72
N THR A 401 -1.92 17.78 2.38
CA THR A 401 -0.87 18.42 3.18
C THR A 401 0.48 18.12 2.54
N VAL A 402 1.07 19.10 1.87
CA VAL A 402 2.24 18.90 1.02
C VAL A 402 3.45 19.57 1.64
N GLY A 403 4.43 18.78 2.08
CA GLY A 403 5.76 19.28 2.45
C GLY A 403 6.60 19.48 1.19
N VAL A 404 7.04 20.72 0.94
CA VAL A 404 7.87 21.03 -0.22
C VAL A 404 9.30 20.54 0.00
N VAL A 405 9.71 19.55 -0.80
CA VAL A 405 11.08 19.03 -0.78
C VAL A 405 11.97 19.99 -1.56
N ARG A 406 13.08 20.43 -0.95
CA ARG A 406 14.13 21.21 -1.58
C ARG A 406 15.46 20.54 -1.37
N PHE A 407 16.30 20.59 -2.39
CA PHE A 407 17.70 20.17 -2.30
C PHE A 407 18.61 21.15 -3.01
N ASN A 408 19.78 21.34 -2.43
CA ASN A 408 20.77 22.27 -2.97
C ASN A 408 21.86 21.47 -3.73
N HIS A 409 22.21 21.96 -4.91
CA HIS A 409 23.38 21.48 -5.63
C HIS A 409 24.15 22.67 -6.16
N HIS A 410 25.38 22.85 -5.71
CA HIS A 410 26.17 24.09 -5.88
C HIS A 410 25.37 25.31 -5.38
N ASP A 411 25.24 26.35 -6.20
CA ASP A 411 24.57 27.59 -5.88
C ASP A 411 23.08 27.60 -6.28
N HIS A 412 22.53 26.45 -6.70
CA HIS A 412 21.14 26.33 -7.14
C HIS A 412 20.30 25.47 -6.18
N THR A 413 19.06 25.92 -5.92
CA THR A 413 18.07 25.18 -5.14
C THR A 413 17.04 24.57 -6.08
N TYR A 414 16.93 23.25 -6.07
CA TYR A 414 15.94 22.51 -6.83
C TYR A 414 14.81 22.05 -5.93
N THR A 415 13.64 21.81 -6.51
CA THR A 415 12.47 21.26 -5.80
C THR A 415 12.10 19.88 -6.30
N GLY A 416 11.51 19.07 -5.43
CA GLY A 416 10.98 17.77 -5.82
C GLY A 416 9.92 17.89 -6.92
N ALA A 417 9.84 16.90 -7.81
CA ALA A 417 8.94 16.92 -8.97
C ALA A 417 7.50 17.24 -8.57
N ALA A 418 6.89 16.42 -7.71
CA ALA A 418 5.48 16.60 -7.33
C ALA A 418 5.28 17.64 -6.22
N SER A 419 6.11 17.62 -5.15
CA SER A 419 5.96 18.56 -4.04
C SER A 419 6.23 20.00 -4.45
N GLY A 420 7.25 20.23 -5.30
CA GLY A 420 7.53 21.55 -5.88
C GLY A 420 6.48 21.96 -6.92
N TYR A 421 5.92 20.99 -7.67
CA TYR A 421 4.81 21.27 -8.59
C TYR A 421 3.59 21.78 -7.84
N LEU A 422 3.07 21.02 -6.86
CA LEU A 422 1.90 21.41 -6.08
C LEU A 422 2.14 22.62 -5.19
N GLY A 423 3.29 22.66 -4.49
CA GLY A 423 3.55 23.65 -3.46
C GLY A 423 4.08 24.99 -3.98
N GLU A 424 4.58 25.07 -5.22
CA GLU A 424 5.21 26.30 -5.72
C GLU A 424 4.79 26.68 -7.15
N ARG A 425 4.80 25.70 -8.09
CA ARG A 425 4.70 26.00 -9.52
C ARG A 425 3.29 26.02 -10.08
N LEU A 426 2.41 25.16 -9.56
CA LEU A 426 1.02 25.11 -10.01
C LEU A 426 0.28 26.33 -9.48
N GLU A 427 -0.27 27.16 -10.35
CA GLU A 427 -1.06 28.34 -9.98
C GLU A 427 -2.51 27.94 -9.65
N GLU A 428 -3.16 28.67 -8.74
CA GLU A 428 -4.59 28.51 -8.47
C GLU A 428 -5.39 28.76 -9.76
N GLY A 429 -6.38 27.91 -10.01
CA GLY A 429 -7.15 27.86 -11.25
C GLY A 429 -6.52 27.03 -12.36
N SER A 430 -5.32 26.47 -12.17
CA SER A 430 -4.66 25.61 -13.16
C SER A 430 -5.05 24.15 -13.02
N GLU A 431 -4.89 23.42 -14.13
CA GLU A 431 -5.22 21.98 -14.22
C GLU A 431 -4.14 21.11 -13.57
N VAL A 432 -4.59 20.04 -12.92
CA VAL A 432 -3.77 18.98 -12.33
C VAL A 432 -4.36 17.61 -12.59
N ARG A 433 -3.54 16.65 -13.00
CA ARG A 433 -3.98 15.27 -13.27
C ARG A 433 -3.94 14.45 -11.99
N VAL A 434 -5.10 13.91 -11.58
CA VAL A 434 -5.27 13.19 -10.32
C VAL A 434 -6.08 11.91 -10.45
N PHE A 435 -5.91 11.00 -9.51
CA PHE A 435 -6.76 9.82 -9.30
C PHE A 435 -6.78 9.46 -7.83
N VAL A 436 -7.83 8.75 -7.39
CA VAL A 436 -7.92 8.25 -6.02
C VAL A 436 -7.29 6.86 -5.95
N GLU A 437 -6.38 6.67 -5.00
CA GLU A 437 -5.81 5.37 -4.65
C GLU A 437 -6.43 4.87 -3.35
N PRO A 438 -7.29 3.84 -3.39
CA PRO A 438 -7.92 3.29 -2.20
C PRO A 438 -6.91 2.63 -1.26
N SER A 439 -7.00 2.91 0.03
CA SER A 439 -6.18 2.28 1.08
C SER A 439 -7.04 1.46 2.05
N PRO A 440 -7.45 0.24 1.71
CA PRO A 440 -8.38 -0.57 2.52
C PRO A 440 -7.81 -0.99 3.88
N ASN A 441 -6.50 -0.88 4.07
CA ASN A 441 -5.80 -1.22 5.30
C ASN A 441 -5.52 -0.01 6.21
N PHE A 442 -6.07 1.18 5.84
CA PHE A 442 -5.95 2.38 6.67
C PHE A 442 -7.32 3.06 6.78
N ARG A 443 -8.18 2.49 7.62
CA ARG A 443 -9.60 2.88 7.75
C ARG A 443 -10.01 3.11 9.20
N LEU A 444 -10.91 4.05 9.41
CA LEU A 444 -11.62 4.20 10.69
C LEU A 444 -12.36 2.92 11.07
N PRO A 445 -12.56 2.65 12.38
CA PRO A 445 -13.37 1.53 12.82
C PRO A 445 -14.83 1.73 12.38
N GLN A 446 -15.50 0.64 12.00
CA GLN A 446 -16.91 0.68 11.59
C GLN A 446 -17.85 1.15 12.71
N ASN A 447 -17.51 0.85 13.97
CA ASN A 447 -18.26 1.36 15.12
C ASN A 447 -17.69 2.71 15.55
N GLY A 448 -18.46 3.78 15.35
CA GLY A 448 -18.10 5.15 15.71
C GLY A 448 -17.85 5.40 17.19
N ASP A 449 -18.28 4.50 18.10
CA ASP A 449 -17.98 4.57 19.53
C ASP A 449 -16.57 4.05 19.90
N THR A 450 -15.88 3.40 18.94
CA THR A 450 -14.54 2.85 19.17
C THR A 450 -13.53 3.98 19.37
N PRO A 451 -12.71 3.95 20.44
CA PRO A 451 -11.67 4.94 20.63
C PRO A 451 -10.55 4.77 19.59
N ILE A 452 -9.93 5.90 19.19
CA ILE A 452 -8.78 5.90 18.28
C ILE A 452 -7.59 6.66 18.86
N ILE A 453 -6.38 6.16 18.61
CA ILE A 453 -5.11 6.80 18.91
C ILE A 453 -4.41 7.09 17.59
N MET A 454 -4.17 8.35 17.30
CA MET A 454 -3.54 8.86 16.09
C MET A 454 -2.13 9.34 16.41
N ILE A 455 -1.11 8.79 15.75
CA ILE A 455 0.30 9.08 16.02
C ILE A 455 0.97 9.52 14.72
N GLY A 456 1.38 10.77 14.64
CA GLY A 456 1.98 11.30 13.42
C GLY A 456 2.99 12.40 13.66
N ALA A 457 3.85 12.63 12.66
CA ALA A 457 4.82 13.70 12.67
C ALA A 457 4.82 14.45 11.33
N GLY A 458 4.93 15.78 11.40
CA GLY A 458 4.94 16.64 10.20
C GLY A 458 3.68 16.42 9.35
N THR A 459 3.87 16.18 8.04
CA THR A 459 2.77 15.93 7.09
C THR A 459 1.98 14.66 7.37
N GLY A 460 2.49 13.74 8.21
CA GLY A 460 1.75 12.56 8.68
C GLY A 460 0.50 12.88 9.50
N VAL A 461 0.20 14.15 9.75
CA VAL A 461 -1.07 14.59 10.35
C VAL A 461 -2.23 14.60 9.34
N ALA A 462 -1.95 14.56 8.04
CA ALA A 462 -2.92 14.68 6.95
C ALA A 462 -4.12 13.72 7.09
N PRO A 463 -3.94 12.39 7.16
CA PRO A 463 -5.07 11.48 7.27
C PRO A 463 -5.81 11.61 8.62
N PHE A 464 -5.16 12.12 9.66
CA PHE A 464 -5.82 12.33 10.95
C PHE A 464 -6.76 13.52 10.94
N ARG A 465 -6.46 14.56 10.14
CA ARG A 465 -7.42 15.63 9.85
C ARG A 465 -8.66 15.08 9.17
N SER A 466 -8.47 14.25 8.15
CA SER A 466 -9.55 13.54 7.45
C SER A 466 -10.38 12.68 8.41
N PHE A 467 -9.73 11.93 9.30
CA PHE A 467 -10.42 11.10 10.31
C PHE A 467 -11.26 11.93 11.27
N MET A 468 -10.76 13.07 11.74
CA MET A 468 -11.51 13.94 12.64
C MET A 468 -12.73 14.56 11.95
N GLN A 469 -12.58 15.03 10.71
CA GLN A 469 -13.70 15.52 9.90
C GLN A 469 -14.75 14.43 9.66
N GLN A 470 -14.32 13.23 9.28
CA GLN A 470 -15.24 12.11 9.04
C GLN A 470 -16.00 11.74 10.31
N ARG A 471 -15.33 11.68 11.46
CA ARG A 471 -15.97 11.38 12.74
C ARG A 471 -16.93 12.49 13.18
N ALA A 472 -16.61 13.75 12.89
CA ALA A 472 -17.53 14.87 13.12
C ALA A 472 -18.78 14.75 12.23
N ALA A 473 -18.61 14.50 10.94
CA ALA A 473 -19.71 14.34 9.98
C ALA A 473 -20.63 13.15 10.33
N ASN A 474 -20.06 12.04 10.79
CA ASN A 474 -20.81 10.87 11.25
C ASN A 474 -21.52 11.08 12.59
N GLY A 475 -21.11 12.05 13.40
CA GLY A 475 -21.56 12.20 14.80
C GLY A 475 -21.00 11.09 15.71
N ASP A 476 -19.81 10.57 15.42
CA ASP A 476 -19.17 9.49 16.17
C ASP A 476 -18.84 9.95 17.61
N SER A 477 -19.16 9.13 18.62
CA SER A 477 -18.97 9.47 20.05
C SER A 477 -17.67 8.92 20.66
N GLY A 478 -16.95 8.07 19.91
CA GLY A 478 -15.71 7.45 20.37
C GLY A 478 -14.61 8.46 20.65
N LYS A 479 -13.81 8.18 21.66
CA LYS A 479 -12.71 9.05 22.08
C LYS A 479 -11.60 9.13 21.02
N ASN A 480 -11.02 10.32 20.85
CA ASN A 480 -9.93 10.59 19.90
C ASN A 480 -8.71 11.13 20.64
N TRP A 481 -7.56 10.49 20.43
CA TRP A 481 -6.29 10.91 21.03
C TRP A 481 -5.23 11.13 19.96
N LEU A 482 -4.67 12.33 19.92
CA LEU A 482 -3.61 12.70 18.99
C LEU A 482 -2.25 12.75 19.70
N PHE A 483 -1.26 12.07 19.14
CA PHE A 483 0.16 12.31 19.38
C PHE A 483 0.73 12.96 18.12
N PHE A 484 1.10 14.24 18.24
CA PHE A 484 1.64 14.98 17.11
C PHE A 484 3.05 15.47 17.39
N GLY A 485 3.97 15.24 16.45
CA GLY A 485 5.36 15.67 16.52
C GLY A 485 5.75 16.60 15.38
N ASN A 486 6.51 17.68 15.68
CA ASN A 486 7.17 18.49 14.69
C ASN A 486 8.38 19.23 15.31
N GLN A 487 8.93 20.26 14.65
CA GLN A 487 10.13 20.94 15.11
C GLN A 487 9.82 21.95 16.21
N ARG A 488 8.93 22.94 15.97
CA ARG A 488 8.61 24.02 16.91
C ARG A 488 7.10 24.30 16.94
N LEU A 489 6.57 24.57 18.10
CA LEU A 489 5.15 24.87 18.29
C LEU A 489 4.67 26.07 17.47
N ALA A 490 5.44 27.16 17.49
CA ALA A 490 5.05 28.42 16.86
C ALA A 490 5.12 28.35 15.32
N ASP A 491 5.98 27.50 14.78
CA ASP A 491 6.29 27.47 13.35
C ASP A 491 5.57 26.34 12.61
N ASP A 492 5.39 25.19 13.30
CA ASP A 492 5.12 23.91 12.64
C ASP A 492 3.89 23.17 13.20
N PHE A 493 3.04 23.82 14.02
CA PHE A 493 1.82 23.17 14.48
C PHE A 493 0.74 23.23 13.38
N LEU A 494 0.79 22.28 12.47
CA LEU A 494 -0.11 22.20 11.33
C LEU A 494 -1.58 22.08 11.79
N TYR A 495 -2.47 22.87 11.20
CA TYR A 495 -3.91 22.90 11.49
C TYR A 495 -4.25 23.20 12.96
N GLN A 496 -3.42 24.00 13.65
CA GLN A 496 -3.56 24.31 15.09
C GLN A 496 -4.96 24.77 15.48
N LEU A 497 -5.61 25.60 14.68
CA LEU A 497 -6.95 26.13 14.97
C LEU A 497 -7.99 25.00 14.96
N GLU A 498 -7.98 24.14 13.97
CA GLU A 498 -8.92 23.02 13.86
C GLU A 498 -8.76 22.06 15.06
N TRP A 499 -7.51 21.69 15.42
CA TRP A 499 -7.25 20.86 16.61
C TRP A 499 -7.74 21.50 17.91
N SER A 500 -7.62 22.82 18.01
CA SER A 500 -8.09 23.60 19.17
C SER A 500 -9.61 23.61 19.26
N ASP A 501 -10.30 23.78 18.13
CA ASP A 501 -11.75 23.79 18.07
C ASP A 501 -12.32 22.39 18.35
N TRP A 502 -11.80 21.32 17.73
CA TRP A 502 -12.20 19.94 18.08
C TRP A 502 -11.95 19.59 19.53
N ARG A 503 -10.87 20.14 20.13
CA ARG A 503 -10.60 19.97 21.56
C ARG A 503 -11.64 20.67 22.43
N LYS A 504 -12.03 21.88 22.07
CA LYS A 504 -13.02 22.69 22.77
C LYS A 504 -14.42 22.10 22.66
N ASP A 505 -14.75 21.57 21.48
CA ASP A 505 -16.05 20.94 21.22
C ASP A 505 -16.15 19.51 21.78
N GLY A 506 -15.05 18.96 22.29
CA GLY A 506 -14.99 17.65 22.93
C GLY A 506 -14.77 16.46 21.98
N LEU A 507 -14.73 16.70 20.66
CA LEU A 507 -14.43 15.66 19.68
C LEU A 507 -12.99 15.14 19.87
N LEU A 508 -11.99 16.03 19.95
CA LEU A 508 -10.63 15.61 20.31
C LEU A 508 -10.52 15.46 21.83
N THR A 509 -10.51 14.22 22.30
CA THR A 509 -10.44 13.92 23.75
C THR A 509 -9.12 14.36 24.34
N ARG A 510 -8.00 14.16 23.62
CA ARG A 510 -6.64 14.45 24.10
C ARG A 510 -5.67 14.71 22.95
N ALA A 511 -4.68 15.59 23.22
CA ALA A 511 -3.50 15.77 22.38
C ALA A 511 -2.24 15.79 23.26
N ASP A 512 -1.21 15.02 22.89
CA ASP A 512 0.13 15.08 23.43
C ASP A 512 1.09 15.50 22.31
N LEU A 513 1.76 16.66 22.50
CA LEU A 513 2.57 17.31 21.47
C LEU A 513 4.05 17.14 21.75
N ALA A 514 4.83 16.85 20.72
CA ALA A 514 6.26 16.62 20.79
C ALA A 514 7.02 17.60 19.86
N TRP A 515 7.94 18.38 20.44
CA TRP A 515 8.68 19.42 19.73
C TRP A 515 10.18 19.11 19.74
N SER A 516 10.75 18.78 18.59
CA SER A 516 12.13 18.30 18.50
C SER A 516 13.19 19.40 18.56
N ARG A 517 12.79 20.68 18.43
CA ARG A 517 13.70 21.84 18.39
C ARG A 517 13.26 23.03 19.28
N GLN A 518 12.36 22.79 20.22
CA GLN A 518 11.84 23.88 21.08
C GLN A 518 12.58 24.03 22.40
N GLY A 519 13.28 23.00 22.88
CA GLY A 519 14.00 23.00 24.15
C GLY A 519 15.44 22.54 23.98
N GLU A 520 16.15 22.38 25.13
CA GLU A 520 17.52 21.85 25.14
C GLU A 520 17.59 20.39 24.68
N HIS A 521 16.51 19.63 24.85
CA HIS A 521 16.40 18.23 24.46
C HIS A 521 15.35 18.07 23.37
N LYS A 522 15.67 17.21 22.41
CA LYS A 522 14.72 16.80 21.37
C LYS A 522 13.65 15.92 21.96
N VAL A 523 12.38 16.24 21.74
CA VAL A 523 11.23 15.43 22.16
C VAL A 523 10.50 14.95 20.92
N TYR A 524 10.29 13.64 20.83
CA TYR A 524 9.59 12.98 19.74
C TYR A 524 8.34 12.25 20.25
N VAL A 525 7.45 11.84 19.33
CA VAL A 525 6.16 11.21 19.67
C VAL A 525 6.31 9.92 20.48
N GLN A 526 7.32 9.09 20.22
CA GLN A 526 7.58 7.86 20.97
C GLN A 526 7.87 8.13 22.45
N GLN A 527 8.50 9.26 22.80
CA GLN A 527 8.72 9.65 24.18
C GLN A 527 7.40 10.05 24.87
N LYS A 528 6.50 10.71 24.13
CA LYS A 528 5.16 11.03 24.65
C LYS A 528 4.32 9.77 24.87
N ILE A 529 4.45 8.77 24.01
CA ILE A 529 3.83 7.46 24.22
C ILE A 529 4.33 6.81 25.51
N ALA A 530 5.65 6.80 25.73
CA ALA A 530 6.26 6.25 26.94
C ALA A 530 5.82 7.01 28.22
N GLU A 531 5.76 8.35 28.17
CA GLU A 531 5.24 9.17 29.28
C GLU A 531 3.78 8.83 29.64
N ARG A 532 3.02 8.33 28.67
CA ARG A 532 1.59 7.98 28.78
C ARG A 532 1.32 6.48 28.81
N ALA A 533 2.31 5.67 29.06
CA ALA A 533 2.25 4.22 28.93
C ALA A 533 1.00 3.58 29.55
N ALA A 534 0.68 3.93 30.80
CA ALA A 534 -0.48 3.36 31.50
C ALA A 534 -1.82 3.75 30.86
N GLU A 535 -1.93 4.98 30.32
CA GLU A 535 -3.15 5.46 29.67
C GLU A 535 -3.30 4.85 28.28
N VAL A 536 -2.21 4.73 27.51
CA VAL A 536 -2.19 4.06 26.20
C VAL A 536 -2.61 2.60 26.38
N TRP A 537 -2.05 1.89 27.35
CA TRP A 537 -2.44 0.52 27.67
C TRP A 537 -3.94 0.42 28.04
N ASN A 538 -4.44 1.34 28.86
CA ASN A 538 -5.85 1.35 29.23
C ASN A 538 -6.77 1.55 28.01
N TRP A 539 -6.40 2.41 27.07
CA TRP A 539 -7.17 2.60 25.83
C TRP A 539 -7.12 1.36 24.93
N LEU A 540 -5.97 0.68 24.84
CA LEU A 540 -5.86 -0.59 24.11
C LEU A 540 -6.79 -1.66 24.67
N GLN A 541 -6.89 -1.75 26.02
CA GLN A 541 -7.79 -2.68 26.70
C GLN A 541 -9.29 -2.32 26.48
N GLN A 542 -9.59 -1.05 26.20
CA GLN A 542 -10.93 -0.59 25.80
C GLN A 542 -11.23 -0.81 24.31
N GLY A 543 -10.36 -1.47 23.58
CA GLY A 543 -10.54 -1.76 22.16
C GLY A 543 -10.06 -0.66 21.21
N ALA A 544 -9.25 0.29 21.67
CA ALA A 544 -8.75 1.36 20.81
C ALA A 544 -8.02 0.84 19.56
N HIS A 545 -8.25 1.53 18.45
CA HIS A 545 -7.45 1.38 17.25
C HIS A 545 -6.30 2.39 17.23
N ILE A 546 -5.14 1.97 16.77
CA ILE A 546 -3.94 2.81 16.63
C ILE A 546 -3.67 3.06 15.16
N TYR A 547 -3.40 4.31 14.83
CA TYR A 547 -3.02 4.77 13.50
C TYR A 547 -1.68 5.49 13.57
N VAL A 548 -0.75 5.11 12.70
CA VAL A 548 0.58 5.74 12.60
C VAL A 548 0.77 6.25 11.18
N CYS A 549 1.10 7.53 11.02
CA CYS A 549 1.38 8.11 9.71
C CYS A 549 2.61 9.03 9.74
N GLY A 550 3.45 8.92 8.71
CA GLY A 550 4.65 9.74 8.51
C GLY A 550 5.90 8.94 8.15
N ASP A 551 7.07 9.38 8.62
CA ASP A 551 8.39 8.82 8.28
C ASP A 551 8.51 7.32 8.60
N ALA A 552 8.68 6.51 7.56
CA ALA A 552 8.81 5.06 7.66
C ALA A 552 10.14 4.63 8.29
N ALA A 553 11.24 5.31 7.95
CA ALA A 553 12.58 4.87 8.27
C ALA A 553 12.92 4.97 9.76
N ARG A 554 12.44 6.02 10.43
CA ARG A 554 12.77 6.31 11.83
C ARG A 554 11.55 6.35 12.73
N MET A 555 10.62 7.27 12.46
CA MET A 555 9.49 7.54 13.33
C MET A 555 8.61 6.31 13.53
N ALA A 556 8.22 5.63 12.47
CA ALA A 556 7.34 4.46 12.55
C ALA A 556 7.97 3.31 13.35
N ARG A 557 9.27 3.07 13.19
CA ARG A 557 10.03 2.06 13.94
C ARG A 557 10.13 2.42 15.41
N ASP A 558 10.42 3.68 15.72
CA ASP A 558 10.53 4.14 17.11
C ASP A 558 9.19 4.10 17.83
N VAL A 559 8.09 4.47 17.14
CA VAL A 559 6.71 4.36 17.65
C VAL A 559 6.36 2.90 17.94
N GLU A 560 6.68 2.00 17.00
CA GLU A 560 6.45 0.55 17.18
C GLU A 560 7.19 0.02 18.43
N ASN A 561 8.46 0.37 18.59
CA ASN A 561 9.24 -0.03 19.76
C ASN A 561 8.63 0.53 21.07
N ALA A 562 8.18 1.79 21.06
CA ALA A 562 7.53 2.38 22.22
C ALA A 562 6.20 1.69 22.56
N LEU A 563 5.41 1.32 21.57
CA LEU A 563 4.16 0.56 21.77
C LEU A 563 4.44 -0.83 22.34
N ILE A 564 5.45 -1.54 21.81
CA ILE A 564 5.86 -2.84 22.36
C ILE A 564 6.29 -2.69 23.82
N GLU A 565 7.08 -1.65 24.16
CA GLU A 565 7.51 -1.39 25.54
C GLU A 565 6.32 -1.08 26.47
N VAL A 566 5.32 -0.35 26.00
CA VAL A 566 4.06 -0.12 26.72
C VAL A 566 3.34 -1.44 27.00
N ILE A 567 3.19 -2.29 25.98
CA ILE A 567 2.52 -3.59 26.09
C ILE A 567 3.30 -4.52 27.05
N GLU A 568 4.62 -4.57 26.92
CA GLU A 568 5.50 -5.36 27.78
C GLU A 568 5.37 -4.94 29.26
N THR A 569 5.53 -3.64 29.53
CA THR A 569 5.59 -3.11 30.90
C THR A 569 4.23 -3.06 31.58
N GLN A 570 3.20 -2.55 30.90
CA GLN A 570 1.86 -2.40 31.46
C GLN A 570 1.05 -3.70 31.40
N GLY A 571 1.22 -4.50 30.36
CA GLY A 571 0.61 -5.82 30.20
C GLY A 571 1.30 -6.90 31.02
N LYS A 572 2.51 -6.63 31.56
CA LYS A 572 3.36 -7.59 32.28
C LYS A 572 3.65 -8.83 31.43
N LEU A 573 3.92 -8.61 30.15
CA LEU A 573 4.26 -9.62 29.16
C LEU A 573 5.77 -9.66 28.95
N SER A 574 6.29 -10.77 28.45
CA SER A 574 7.65 -10.78 27.89
C SER A 574 7.70 -9.96 26.60
N ARG A 575 8.90 -9.59 26.17
CA ARG A 575 9.09 -8.86 24.89
C ARG A 575 8.46 -9.60 23.72
N ASP A 576 8.67 -10.92 23.64
CA ASP A 576 8.13 -11.75 22.57
C ASP A 576 6.59 -11.78 22.60
N GLU A 577 5.98 -11.90 23.77
CA GLU A 577 4.51 -11.83 23.91
C GLU A 577 3.95 -10.45 23.58
N ALA A 578 4.69 -9.38 23.86
CA ALA A 578 4.30 -8.03 23.51
C ALA A 578 4.37 -7.80 21.98
N GLU A 579 5.38 -8.34 21.31
CA GLU A 579 5.50 -8.34 19.84
C GLU A 579 4.37 -9.15 19.20
N ASP A 580 4.06 -10.35 19.72
CA ASP A 580 2.93 -11.17 19.28
C ASP A 580 1.60 -10.40 19.46
N TYR A 581 1.38 -9.74 20.61
CA TYR A 581 0.20 -8.94 20.88
C TYR A 581 0.02 -7.78 19.87
N LEU A 582 1.11 -7.05 19.60
CA LEU A 582 1.06 -5.96 18.61
C LEU A 582 0.80 -6.49 17.19
N ASN A 583 1.32 -7.69 16.88
CA ASN A 583 1.06 -8.33 15.60
C ASN A 583 -0.40 -8.81 15.49
N ASP A 584 -0.98 -9.33 16.57
CA ASP A 584 -2.41 -9.67 16.63
C ASP A 584 -3.29 -8.41 16.41
N LEU A 585 -2.90 -7.25 16.97
CA LEU A 585 -3.57 -5.97 16.69
C LEU A 585 -3.52 -5.56 15.20
N ARG A 586 -2.41 -5.86 14.49
CA ARG A 586 -2.33 -5.64 13.04
C ARG A 586 -3.29 -6.55 12.29
N GLU A 587 -3.26 -7.86 12.58
CA GLU A 587 -4.17 -8.83 11.96
C GLU A 587 -5.65 -8.53 12.20
N ASP A 588 -5.97 -7.90 13.34
CA ASP A 588 -7.32 -7.46 13.68
C ASP A 588 -7.63 -6.04 13.16
N LYS A 589 -6.73 -5.44 12.36
CA LYS A 589 -6.84 -4.07 11.82
C LYS A 589 -7.03 -3.01 12.91
N ARG A 590 -6.51 -3.27 14.11
CA ARG A 590 -6.48 -2.32 15.23
C ARG A 590 -5.15 -1.56 15.36
N TYR A 591 -4.12 -1.98 14.65
CA TYR A 591 -2.87 -1.25 14.49
C TYR A 591 -2.57 -1.12 13.00
N GLN A 592 -2.76 0.09 12.48
CA GLN A 592 -2.69 0.40 11.06
C GLN A 592 -1.63 1.49 10.83
N ARG A 593 -0.88 1.40 9.73
CA ARG A 593 0.17 2.35 9.40
C ARG A 593 0.01 2.82 7.95
N ASP A 594 0.24 4.11 7.73
CA ASP A 594 0.38 4.75 6.43
C ASP A 594 1.69 5.55 6.46
N VAL A 595 2.80 4.88 6.10
CA VAL A 595 4.15 5.40 6.27
C VAL A 595 4.90 5.42 4.94
N TYR A 596 5.72 6.48 4.72
CA TYR A 596 6.38 6.81 3.46
C TYR A 596 7.79 7.37 3.66
#